data_3870d96c08a5037f2a5d42e658a61dc8
#
_entry.id   3870d96c08a5037f2a5d42e658a61dc8
#
_cell.length_a   1.000
_cell.length_b   1.000
_cell.length_c   1.000
_cell.angle_alpha   90.00
_cell.angle_beta   90.00
_cell.angle_gamma   90.00
#
_symmetry.space_group_name_H-M   'P 1'
#
loop_
_entity.id
_entity.type
_entity.pdbx_description
1 polymer ?
#
loop_
_entity_poly.entity_id
_entity_poly.type
_entity_poly.pdbx_seq_one_letter_code
_entity_poly.pdbx_strand_id
1 'polypeptide(L)'
;MTIEEMCEKKSMRMTDQRRVIAKILDNANDHPDVEELHKRASLVDDNISVATVYRTVRLFEEAGILVRHEFKDGRSRYENVDTSEHHDHLIDIESGEIIEFTNEEIELIQEKIAESLGFELVDHRLCLLYTSDAADDAN
;
A
#
# COMPACT_ATOMS: atom_id res chain seq x y z
N MET A 1 -0.54 -10.59 -11.31
CA MET A 1 -0.45 -11.84 -10.50
C MET A 1 -1.03 -11.59 -9.12
N THR A 2 -1.88 -12.48 -8.64
CA THR A 2 -2.48 -12.35 -7.31
C THR A 2 -1.45 -12.69 -6.22
N ILE A 3 -1.75 -12.25 -4.99
CA ILE A 3 -0.91 -12.57 -3.84
C ILE A 3 -0.81 -14.09 -3.64
N GLU A 4 -1.93 -14.80 -3.78
CA GLU A 4 -1.97 -16.26 -3.66
C GLU A 4 -1.09 -16.95 -4.70
N GLU A 5 -1.16 -16.50 -5.95
CA GLU A 5 -0.32 -17.02 -7.03
C GLU A 5 1.17 -16.77 -6.76
N MET A 6 1.52 -15.59 -6.26
CA MET A 6 2.90 -15.27 -5.89
C MET A 6 3.40 -16.14 -4.74
N CYS A 7 2.54 -16.43 -3.76
CA CYS A 7 2.88 -17.33 -2.67
C CYS A 7 3.16 -18.74 -3.17
N GLU A 8 2.34 -19.25 -4.07
CA GLU A 8 2.52 -20.56 -4.68
C GLU A 8 3.84 -20.65 -5.47
N LYS A 9 4.12 -19.61 -6.25
CA LYS A 9 5.36 -19.52 -7.05
C LYS A 9 6.60 -19.51 -6.17
N LYS A 10 6.52 -18.95 -4.96
CA LYS A 10 7.62 -18.92 -3.99
C LYS A 10 7.63 -20.15 -3.08
N SER A 11 6.77 -21.13 -3.33
CA SER A 11 6.61 -22.33 -2.52
C SER A 11 6.30 -22.03 -1.04
N MET A 12 5.60 -20.95 -0.81
CA MET A 12 5.17 -20.57 0.53
C MET A 12 3.99 -21.45 0.96
N ARG A 13 4.05 -21.95 2.20
CA ARG A 13 2.93 -22.71 2.77
C ARG A 13 1.72 -21.79 2.94
N MET A 14 0.61 -22.17 2.30
CA MET A 14 -0.66 -21.48 2.44
C MET A 14 -1.59 -22.20 3.39
N THR A 15 -2.12 -21.47 4.37
CA THR A 15 -3.18 -21.93 5.24
C THR A 15 -4.48 -21.27 4.80
N ASP A 16 -5.63 -21.78 5.28
CA ASP A 16 -6.92 -21.17 4.96
C ASP A 16 -6.98 -19.72 5.41
N GLN A 17 -6.42 -19.39 6.57
CA GLN A 17 -6.39 -18.03 7.08
C GLN A 17 -5.51 -17.11 6.23
N ARG A 18 -4.36 -17.60 5.77
CA ARG A 18 -3.50 -16.84 4.85
C ARG A 18 -4.18 -16.58 3.53
N ARG A 19 -4.95 -17.54 3.01
CA ARG A 19 -5.72 -17.36 1.77
C ARG A 19 -6.80 -16.29 1.92
N VAL A 20 -7.49 -16.27 3.05
CA VAL A 20 -8.48 -15.24 3.34
C VAL A 20 -7.84 -13.85 3.31
N ILE A 21 -6.72 -13.69 4.00
CA ILE A 21 -6.00 -12.41 4.06
C ILE A 21 -5.49 -12.00 2.67
N ALA A 22 -4.94 -12.94 1.92
CA ALA A 22 -4.46 -12.69 0.56
C ALA A 22 -5.58 -12.20 -0.36
N LYS A 23 -6.74 -12.84 -0.31
CA LYS A 23 -7.90 -12.45 -1.14
C LYS A 23 -8.43 -11.08 -0.77
N ILE A 24 -8.47 -10.75 0.51
CA ILE A 24 -8.92 -9.43 0.97
C ILE A 24 -7.99 -8.35 0.43
N LEU A 25 -6.68 -8.56 0.51
CA LEU A 25 -5.69 -7.63 -0.02
C LEU A 25 -5.80 -7.49 -1.54
N ASP A 26 -5.97 -8.57 -2.27
CA ASP A 26 -6.10 -8.53 -3.73
C ASP A 26 -7.35 -7.80 -4.19
N ASN A 27 -8.44 -7.88 -3.44
CA ASN A 27 -9.70 -7.24 -3.78
C ASN A 27 -9.84 -5.83 -3.19
N ALA A 28 -8.88 -5.39 -2.40
CA ALA A 28 -8.92 -4.07 -1.79
C ALA A 28 -8.65 -2.98 -2.83
N ASN A 29 -9.53 -1.99 -2.91
CA ASN A 29 -9.37 -0.80 -3.74
C ASN A 29 -8.73 0.35 -2.99
N ASP A 30 -8.56 0.18 -1.69
CA ASP A 30 -7.93 1.13 -0.80
C ASP A 30 -6.63 0.50 -0.27
N HIS A 31 -5.94 1.23 0.59
CA HIS A 31 -4.70 0.76 1.21
C HIS A 31 -5.01 0.46 2.68
N PRO A 32 -5.52 -0.75 3.00
CA PRO A 32 -5.90 -1.07 4.36
C PRO A 32 -4.69 -1.24 5.28
N ASP A 33 -4.84 -0.81 6.53
CA ASP A 33 -3.90 -1.15 7.59
C ASP A 33 -4.26 -2.51 8.21
N VAL A 34 -3.47 -2.94 9.19
CA VAL A 34 -3.68 -4.25 9.85
C VAL A 34 -5.04 -4.31 10.56
N GLU A 35 -5.46 -3.23 11.20
CA GLU A 35 -6.76 -3.20 11.89
C GLU A 35 -7.92 -3.37 10.93
N GLU A 36 -7.89 -2.68 9.80
CA GLU A 36 -8.92 -2.79 8.77
C GLU A 36 -8.89 -4.17 8.11
N LEU A 37 -7.70 -4.71 7.85
CA LEU A 37 -7.56 -6.08 7.33
C LEU A 37 -8.17 -7.10 8.29
N HIS A 38 -7.91 -6.97 9.58
CA HIS A 38 -8.49 -7.85 10.59
C HIS A 38 -10.01 -7.76 10.61
N LYS A 39 -10.55 -6.55 10.53
CA LYS A 39 -11.99 -6.32 10.51
C LYS A 39 -12.63 -7.03 9.32
N ARG A 40 -12.04 -6.90 8.13
CA ARG A 40 -12.54 -7.56 6.91
C ARG A 40 -12.38 -9.07 6.96
N ALA A 41 -11.23 -9.54 7.45
CA ALA A 41 -10.96 -10.97 7.61
C ALA A 41 -11.92 -11.63 8.60
N SER A 42 -12.27 -10.94 9.67
CA SER A 42 -13.20 -11.45 10.68
C SER A 42 -14.61 -11.65 10.14
N LEU A 43 -15.01 -10.93 9.11
CA LEU A 43 -16.28 -11.13 8.45
C LEU A 43 -16.32 -12.44 7.64
N VAL A 44 -15.17 -12.94 7.23
CA VAL A 44 -15.04 -14.19 6.48
C VAL A 44 -14.78 -15.37 7.43
N ASP A 45 -13.89 -15.17 8.40
CA ASP A 45 -13.50 -16.17 9.39
C ASP A 45 -13.23 -15.46 10.73
N ASP A 46 -14.16 -15.57 11.66
CA ASP A 46 -14.08 -14.90 12.97
C ASP A 46 -13.02 -15.49 13.91
N ASN A 47 -12.40 -16.60 13.53
CA ASN A 47 -11.28 -17.18 14.26
C ASN A 47 -9.94 -16.52 13.95
N ILE A 48 -9.86 -15.67 12.94
CA ILE A 48 -8.64 -14.98 12.59
C ILE A 48 -8.37 -13.87 13.61
N SER A 49 -7.25 -13.98 14.35
CA SER A 49 -6.84 -12.98 15.33
C SER A 49 -6.06 -11.83 14.66
N VAL A 50 -5.99 -10.70 15.37
CA VAL A 50 -5.14 -9.57 14.95
C VAL A 50 -3.69 -10.01 14.80
N ALA A 51 -3.20 -10.84 15.72
CA ALA A 51 -1.84 -11.37 15.69
C ALA A 51 -1.59 -12.20 14.42
N THR A 52 -2.57 -12.98 13.98
CA THR A 52 -2.46 -13.77 12.74
C THR A 52 -2.39 -12.86 11.52
N VAL A 53 -3.21 -11.83 11.47
CA VAL A 53 -3.18 -10.85 10.37
C VAL A 53 -1.81 -10.16 10.31
N TYR A 54 -1.32 -9.69 11.45
CA TYR A 54 -0.03 -9.02 11.53
C TYR A 54 1.11 -9.92 11.06
N ARG A 55 1.17 -11.18 11.54
CA ARG A 55 2.20 -12.13 11.13
C ARG A 55 2.13 -12.48 9.65
N THR A 56 0.92 -12.63 9.12
CA THR A 56 0.72 -12.96 7.71
C THR A 56 1.16 -11.81 6.80
N VAL A 57 0.77 -10.59 7.12
CA VAL A 57 1.16 -9.39 6.38
C VAL A 57 2.68 -9.23 6.39
N ARG A 58 3.30 -9.42 7.54
CA ARG A 58 4.75 -9.33 7.68
C ARG A 58 5.46 -10.42 6.85
N LEU A 59 4.94 -11.63 6.85
CA LEU A 59 5.46 -12.72 6.05
C LEU A 59 5.42 -12.38 4.56
N PHE A 60 4.30 -11.86 4.09
CA PHE A 60 4.14 -11.44 2.69
C PHE A 60 5.07 -10.28 2.33
N GLU A 61 5.27 -9.34 3.22
CA GLU A 61 6.20 -8.22 3.03
C GLU A 61 7.64 -8.73 2.94
N GLU A 62 8.07 -9.58 3.86
CA GLU A 62 9.41 -10.16 3.86
C GLU A 62 9.69 -11.00 2.62
N ALA A 63 8.68 -11.64 2.07
CA ALA A 63 8.78 -12.41 0.83
C ALA A 63 8.76 -11.53 -0.43
N GLY A 64 8.60 -10.21 -0.29
CA GLY A 64 8.52 -9.30 -1.43
C GLY A 64 7.21 -9.35 -2.20
N ILE A 65 6.15 -9.90 -1.60
CA ILE A 65 4.81 -10.02 -2.19
C ILE A 65 3.99 -8.77 -1.94
N LEU A 66 4.14 -8.18 -0.76
CA LEU A 66 3.50 -6.92 -0.38
C LEU A 66 4.52 -5.79 -0.27
N VAL A 67 4.07 -4.61 -0.64
CA VAL A 67 4.79 -3.36 -0.38
C VAL A 67 4.10 -2.66 0.79
N ARG A 68 4.89 -2.24 1.77
CA ARG A 68 4.40 -1.45 2.88
C ARG A 68 4.66 0.03 2.61
N HIS A 69 3.62 0.83 2.72
CA HIS A 69 3.70 2.27 2.64
C HIS A 69 3.54 2.86 4.04
N GLU A 70 4.53 3.62 4.48
CA GLU A 70 4.46 4.37 5.74
C GLU A 70 4.14 5.81 5.41
N PHE A 71 2.95 6.23 5.74
CA PHE A 71 2.50 7.59 5.56
C PHE A 71 2.60 8.37 6.86
N LYS A 72 2.65 9.69 6.76
CA LYS A 72 2.75 10.55 7.95
C LYS A 72 1.49 10.55 8.83
N ASP A 73 0.44 9.87 8.42
CA ASP A 73 -0.74 9.66 9.26
C ASP A 73 -0.48 8.65 10.41
N GLY A 74 0.72 8.09 10.48
CA GLY A 74 1.14 7.17 11.52
C GLY A 74 0.73 5.73 11.29
N ARG A 75 0.16 5.40 10.13
CA ARG A 75 -0.31 4.07 9.81
C ARG A 75 0.52 3.43 8.71
N SER A 76 0.77 2.13 8.85
CA SER A 76 1.37 1.33 7.78
C SER A 76 0.26 0.71 6.95
N ARG A 77 0.35 0.87 5.63
CA ARG A 77 -0.63 0.40 4.68
C ARG A 77 0.03 -0.51 3.67
N TYR A 78 -0.72 -1.43 3.11
CA TYR A 78 -0.17 -2.52 2.31
C TYR A 78 -0.88 -2.65 0.97
N GLU A 79 -0.11 -3.02 -0.06
CA GLU A 79 -0.65 -3.37 -1.38
C GLU A 79 0.20 -4.43 -2.05
N ASN A 80 -0.40 -5.14 -3.01
CA ASN A 80 0.29 -6.13 -3.83
C ASN A 80 1.39 -5.46 -4.63
N VAL A 81 2.58 -6.05 -4.65
CA VAL A 81 3.75 -5.53 -5.36
C VAL A 81 3.49 -5.35 -6.86
N ASP A 82 2.71 -6.23 -7.48
CA ASP A 82 2.39 -6.14 -8.91
C ASP A 82 1.41 -5.02 -9.25
N THR A 83 0.65 -4.54 -8.27
CA THR A 83 -0.28 -3.42 -8.44
C THR A 83 0.31 -2.10 -7.98
N SER A 84 1.48 -2.13 -7.35
CA SER A 84 2.21 -0.93 -6.94
C SER A 84 3.01 -0.37 -8.12
N GLU A 85 2.41 -0.31 -9.31
CA GLU A 85 3.00 0.43 -10.40
C GLU A 85 3.27 1.84 -9.93
N HIS A 86 4.26 2.46 -10.54
CA HIS A 86 4.73 3.76 -10.12
C HIS A 86 3.60 4.79 -10.10
N HIS A 87 3.06 5.04 -8.95
CA HIS A 87 2.07 6.08 -8.72
C HIS A 87 2.36 6.80 -7.42
N ASP A 88 1.94 8.05 -7.38
CA ASP A 88 2.09 8.91 -6.22
C ASP A 88 0.80 8.90 -5.41
N HIS A 89 0.86 9.31 -4.17
CA HIS A 89 -0.26 9.28 -3.25
C HIS A 89 -0.60 10.66 -2.73
N LEU A 90 -1.89 10.94 -2.63
CA LEU A 90 -2.41 12.12 -1.96
C LEU A 90 -3.30 11.64 -0.83
N ILE A 91 -3.02 12.07 0.39
CA ILE A 91 -3.68 11.58 1.59
C ILE A 91 -4.45 12.71 2.25
N ASP A 92 -5.74 12.48 2.49
CA ASP A 92 -6.53 13.34 3.35
C ASP A 92 -6.24 12.91 4.80
N ILE A 93 -5.57 13.77 5.55
CA ILE A 93 -5.16 13.45 6.91
C ILE A 93 -6.31 13.41 7.90
N GLU A 94 -7.46 13.96 7.55
CA GLU A 94 -8.65 13.92 8.40
C GLU A 94 -9.44 12.63 8.22
N SER A 95 -9.74 12.25 6.98
CA SER A 95 -10.53 11.05 6.67
C SER A 95 -9.68 9.80 6.51
N GLY A 96 -8.39 9.94 6.22
CA GLY A 96 -7.51 8.84 5.87
C GLY A 96 -7.68 8.37 4.42
N GLU A 97 -8.48 9.05 3.61
CA GLU A 97 -8.67 8.71 2.21
C GLU A 97 -7.35 8.88 1.44
N ILE A 98 -7.06 7.91 0.58
CA ILE A 98 -5.87 7.91 -0.26
C ILE A 98 -6.29 7.94 -1.72
N ILE A 99 -5.76 8.92 -2.45
CA ILE A 99 -5.97 9.05 -3.88
C ILE A 99 -4.63 8.78 -4.57
N GLU A 100 -4.61 7.83 -5.49
CA GLU A 100 -3.45 7.54 -6.31
C GLU A 100 -3.49 8.40 -7.56
N PHE A 101 -2.34 8.92 -7.95
CA PHE A 101 -2.23 9.72 -9.16
C PHE A 101 -0.88 9.54 -9.82
N THR A 102 -0.81 9.84 -11.11
CA THR A 102 0.44 9.97 -11.85
C THR A 102 0.43 11.30 -12.58
N ASN A 103 1.58 11.94 -12.64
CA ASN A 103 1.73 13.20 -13.35
C ASN A 103 3.08 13.24 -14.06
N GLU A 104 3.04 13.28 -15.38
CA GLU A 104 4.26 13.26 -16.20
C GLU A 104 5.17 14.46 -15.97
N GLU A 105 4.60 15.62 -15.69
CA GLU A 105 5.38 16.83 -15.43
C GLU A 105 6.22 16.69 -14.16
N ILE A 106 5.64 16.10 -13.10
CA ILE A 106 6.36 15.83 -11.86
C ILE A 106 7.49 14.86 -12.12
N GLU A 107 7.23 13.80 -12.87
CA GLU A 107 8.22 12.78 -13.25
C GLU A 107 9.40 13.42 -13.97
N LEU A 108 9.14 14.25 -14.98
CA LEU A 108 10.17 14.93 -15.74
C LEU A 108 11.00 15.90 -14.91
N ILE A 109 10.36 16.63 -14.02
CA ILE A 109 11.06 17.57 -13.12
C ILE A 109 12.02 16.82 -12.21
N GLN A 110 11.60 15.68 -11.66
CA GLN A 110 12.44 14.87 -10.79
C GLN A 110 13.66 14.31 -11.53
N GLU A 111 13.47 13.84 -12.76
CA GLU A 111 14.57 13.37 -13.60
C GLU A 111 15.58 14.48 -13.89
N LYS A 112 15.10 15.66 -14.23
CA LYS A 112 15.96 16.83 -14.50
C LYS A 112 16.76 17.26 -13.28
N ILE A 113 16.14 17.21 -12.11
CA ILE A 113 16.82 17.54 -10.84
C ILE A 113 17.94 16.53 -10.59
N ALA A 114 17.65 15.25 -10.73
CA ALA A 114 18.66 14.21 -10.53
C ALA A 114 19.83 14.37 -11.50
N GLU A 115 19.56 14.59 -12.78
CA GLU A 115 20.60 14.82 -13.79
C GLU A 115 21.44 16.05 -13.49
N SER A 116 20.82 17.16 -13.07
CA SER A 116 21.53 18.39 -12.75
C SER A 116 22.48 18.24 -11.57
N LEU A 117 22.21 17.28 -10.70
CA LEU A 117 23.04 16.96 -9.55
C LEU A 117 24.06 15.84 -9.82
N GLY A 118 24.06 15.30 -11.04
CA GLY A 118 24.98 14.25 -11.47
C GLY A 118 24.55 12.84 -11.06
N PHE A 119 23.25 12.62 -10.90
CA PHE A 119 22.69 11.33 -10.49
C PHE A 119 21.67 10.81 -11.49
N GLU A 120 21.47 9.50 -11.50
CA GLU A 120 20.41 8.84 -12.23
C GLU A 120 19.26 8.56 -11.27
N LEU A 121 18.04 8.93 -11.65
CA LEU A 121 16.85 8.64 -10.85
C LEU A 121 16.46 7.18 -11.04
N VAL A 122 16.53 6.40 -9.96
CA VAL A 122 16.14 4.99 -9.96
C VAL A 122 14.67 4.84 -9.56
N ASP A 123 14.27 5.56 -8.52
CA ASP A 123 12.92 5.50 -7.99
C ASP A 123 12.67 6.73 -7.10
N HIS A 124 11.41 7.01 -6.82
CA HIS A 124 11.03 8.04 -5.87
C HIS A 124 9.72 7.69 -5.18
N ARG A 125 9.47 8.36 -4.06
CA ARG A 125 8.20 8.29 -3.36
C ARG A 125 7.70 9.71 -3.17
N LEU A 126 6.50 9.99 -3.65
CA LEU A 126 5.84 11.27 -3.46
C LEU A 126 4.52 11.05 -2.74
N CYS A 127 4.37 11.69 -1.59
CA CYS A 127 3.17 11.62 -0.79
C CYS A 127 2.75 13.04 -0.43
N LEU A 128 1.59 13.46 -0.93
CA LEU A 128 1.02 14.75 -0.62
C LEU A 128 0.02 14.59 0.52
N LEU A 129 0.16 15.43 1.54
CA LEU A 129 -0.76 15.46 2.67
C LEU A 129 -1.64 16.70 2.52
N TYR A 130 -2.94 16.53 2.64
CA TYR A 130 -3.86 17.64 2.56
C TYR A 130 -5.07 17.41 3.45
N THR A 131 -5.80 18.49 3.70
CA THR A 131 -7.12 18.44 4.33
C THR A 131 -8.15 19.07 3.41
N SER A 132 -9.38 18.61 3.48
CA SER A 132 -10.47 19.16 2.67
C SER A 132 -10.74 20.65 2.98
N ASP A 133 -10.38 21.10 4.17
CA ASP A 133 -10.56 22.50 4.60
C ASP A 133 -9.56 23.45 3.94
N ALA A 134 -8.41 22.94 3.49
CA ALA A 134 -7.40 23.77 2.84
C ALA A 134 -7.91 24.45 1.57
N ALA A 135 -8.82 23.81 0.84
CA ALA A 135 -9.43 24.38 -0.36
C ALA A 135 -10.36 25.54 -0.03
N ASP A 136 -11.05 25.48 1.11
CA ASP A 136 -11.95 26.54 1.57
C ASP A 136 -11.16 27.74 2.05
N ASP A 137 -10.03 27.53 2.70
CA ASP A 137 -9.15 28.59 3.19
C ASP A 137 -8.45 29.36 2.06
N ALA A 138 -8.33 28.75 0.89
CA ALA A 138 -7.70 29.37 -0.28
C ALA A 138 -8.59 30.43 -0.95
N ASN A 139 -9.83 30.55 -0.55
CA ASN A 139 -10.78 31.53 -1.03
C ASN A 139 -10.95 32.68 -0.03
#